data_4cecec890c7c4d9771d20675fca78cc8
#
_entry.id   4cecec890c7c4d9771d20675fca78cc8
#
_cell.length_a   1.000
_cell.length_b   1.000
_cell.length_c   1.000
_cell.angle_alpha   90.00
_cell.angle_beta   90.00
_cell.angle_gamma   90.00
#
_symmetry.space_group_name_H-M   'P 1'
#
loop_
_entity.id
_entity.type
_entity.pdbx_description
1 polymer ?
#
loop_
_entity_poly.entity_id
_entity_poly.type
_entity_poly.pdbx_seq_one_letter_code
_entity_poly.pdbx_strand_id
1 'polypeptide(L)'
;MQIIVLASGSKGNAIYIETENSKVLFDVGISLKTIKERLARQNVFLNQLDAIFISHEHTDHTKYIIPVMDKTNAKLFINQLSFDYLTPIIRDKIDTRRVCFIDKERKYLLNDIVVIPIELSHDSKNILGFLIKAENKNIGIVTDTGIVEKRYFSLLQKMHILFLESNHDVNMLLDSNRPWALKQRILSP
;
A
#
# COMPACT_ATOMS: atom_id res chain seq x y z
N MET A 1 -16.47 -10.53 -1.09
CA MET A 1 -15.29 -9.65 -1.03
C MET A 1 -15.64 -8.24 -1.48
N GLN A 2 -15.18 -7.23 -0.78
CA GLN A 2 -15.31 -5.82 -1.13
C GLN A 2 -13.93 -5.17 -1.23
N ILE A 3 -13.69 -4.33 -2.24
CA ILE A 3 -12.45 -3.58 -2.41
C ILE A 3 -12.81 -2.12 -2.60
N ILE A 4 -12.20 -1.24 -1.81
CA ILE A 4 -12.47 0.19 -1.83
C ILE A 4 -11.14 0.94 -1.96
N VAL A 5 -10.93 1.64 -3.07
CA VAL A 5 -9.84 2.61 -3.19
C VAL A 5 -10.22 3.84 -2.39
N LEU A 6 -9.65 3.96 -1.21
CA LEU A 6 -9.92 5.09 -0.32
C LEU A 6 -9.18 6.34 -0.78
N ALA A 7 -7.96 6.19 -1.29
CA ALA A 7 -7.20 7.27 -1.91
C ALA A 7 -6.10 6.68 -2.80
N SER A 8 -5.72 7.43 -3.84
CA SER A 8 -4.58 7.14 -4.71
C SER A 8 -3.97 8.45 -5.19
N GLY A 9 -2.67 8.64 -4.97
CA GLY A 9 -1.90 9.80 -5.44
C GLY A 9 -1.03 10.44 -4.35
N SER A 10 -0.24 11.43 -4.74
CA SER A 10 0.80 12.10 -3.93
C SER A 10 0.31 12.79 -2.63
N LYS A 11 -0.98 12.85 -2.39
CA LYS A 11 -1.56 13.38 -1.15
C LYS A 11 -1.89 12.30 -0.13
N GLY A 12 -1.77 11.04 -0.51
CA GLY A 12 -1.95 9.88 0.34
C GLY A 12 -2.60 8.73 -0.39
N ASN A 13 -2.15 7.53 -0.04
CA ASN A 13 -2.60 6.26 -0.60
C ASN A 13 -3.25 5.41 0.50
N ALA A 14 -4.35 4.76 0.17
CA ALA A 14 -5.00 3.78 1.03
C ALA A 14 -5.99 2.93 0.22
N ILE A 15 -5.88 1.60 0.29
CA ILE A 15 -6.81 0.65 -0.31
C ILE A 15 -7.33 -0.26 0.80
N TYR A 16 -8.64 -0.42 0.87
CA TYR A 16 -9.29 -1.33 1.81
C TYR A 16 -9.78 -2.59 1.10
N ILE A 17 -9.51 -3.73 1.69
CA ILE A 17 -10.03 -5.03 1.23
C ILE A 17 -10.71 -5.73 2.40
N GLU A 18 -11.94 -6.19 2.16
CA GLU A 18 -12.75 -6.96 3.09
C GLU A 18 -13.23 -8.26 2.45
N THR A 19 -13.06 -9.35 3.17
CA THR A 19 -13.64 -10.66 2.90
C THR A 19 -14.60 -11.04 4.01
N GLU A 20 -15.08 -12.27 4.02
CA GLU A 20 -15.92 -12.77 5.11
C GLU A 20 -15.22 -12.73 6.47
N ASN A 21 -13.89 -13.03 6.51
CA ASN A 21 -13.16 -13.19 7.75
C ASN A 21 -11.96 -12.25 7.91
N SER A 22 -11.75 -11.32 6.98
CA SER A 22 -10.58 -10.42 7.00
C SER A 22 -10.92 -9.01 6.58
N LYS A 23 -10.36 -8.02 7.29
CA LYS A 23 -10.42 -6.59 6.98
C LYS A 23 -9.01 -6.02 6.98
N VAL A 24 -8.54 -5.58 5.83
CA VAL A 24 -7.15 -5.19 5.61
C VAL A 24 -7.06 -3.83 4.95
N LEU A 25 -6.13 -2.99 5.42
CA LEU A 25 -5.70 -1.78 4.73
C LEU A 25 -4.33 -2.00 4.08
N PHE A 26 -4.20 -1.54 2.86
CA PHE A 26 -2.92 -1.37 2.17
C PHE A 26 -2.63 0.12 2.12
N ASP A 27 -1.57 0.51 2.81
CA ASP A 27 -1.16 1.89 3.10
C ASP A 27 -2.18 2.72 3.90
N VAL A 28 -1.69 3.74 4.61
CA VAL A 28 -2.47 4.64 5.46
C VAL A 28 -1.98 6.09 5.35
N GLY A 29 -1.90 6.56 4.09
CA GLY A 29 -1.44 7.90 3.76
C GLY A 29 -2.47 9.01 3.97
N ILE A 30 -3.75 8.68 4.23
CA ILE A 30 -4.83 9.63 4.47
C ILE A 30 -5.34 9.56 5.91
N SER A 31 -5.95 10.65 6.39
CA SER A 31 -6.38 10.76 7.79
C SER A 31 -7.40 9.69 8.18
N LEU A 32 -7.34 9.26 9.45
CA LEU A 32 -8.31 8.32 10.04
C LEU A 32 -9.76 8.82 9.84
N LYS A 33 -9.98 10.13 9.95
CA LYS A 33 -11.29 10.74 9.69
C LYS A 33 -11.73 10.47 8.25
N THR A 34 -10.87 10.74 7.28
CA THR A 34 -11.14 10.51 5.85
C THR A 34 -11.36 9.02 5.54
N ILE A 35 -10.56 8.12 6.15
CA ILE A 35 -10.76 6.67 6.02
C ILE A 35 -12.16 6.29 6.48
N LYS A 36 -12.54 6.70 7.71
CA LYS A 36 -13.87 6.41 8.27
C LYS A 36 -15.02 6.95 7.43
N GLU A 37 -14.91 8.20 6.96
CA GLU A 37 -15.93 8.85 6.13
C GLU A 37 -16.12 8.12 4.78
N ARG A 38 -15.00 7.68 4.15
CA ARG A 38 -15.07 6.97 2.86
C ARG A 38 -15.58 5.55 3.01
N LEU A 39 -15.19 4.83 4.08
CA LEU A 39 -15.72 3.51 4.41
C LEU A 39 -17.22 3.57 4.76
N ALA A 40 -17.64 4.56 5.55
CA ALA A 40 -19.05 4.73 5.93
C ALA A 40 -19.98 4.93 4.73
N ARG A 41 -19.51 5.57 3.64
CA ARG A 41 -20.27 5.70 2.38
C ARG A 41 -20.57 4.35 1.71
N GLN A 42 -19.83 3.31 2.07
CA GLN A 42 -19.99 1.94 1.59
C GLN A 42 -20.55 1.02 2.69
N ASN A 43 -21.12 1.60 3.77
CA ASN A 43 -21.63 0.89 4.94
C ASN A 43 -20.58 0.02 5.67
N VAL A 44 -19.29 0.40 5.58
CA VAL A 44 -18.19 -0.27 6.26
C VAL A 44 -17.73 0.55 7.46
N PHE A 45 -17.48 -0.12 8.59
CA PHE A 45 -17.02 0.50 9.83
C PHE A 45 -15.62 0.00 10.22
N LEU A 46 -14.71 0.92 10.52
CA LEU A 46 -13.28 0.63 10.76
C LEU A 46 -12.99 0.01 12.15
N ASN A 47 -13.98 -0.34 12.95
CA ASN A 47 -13.78 -0.86 14.30
C ASN A 47 -13.14 -2.28 14.36
N GLN A 48 -13.10 -2.98 13.25
CA GLN A 48 -12.60 -4.35 13.14
C GLN A 48 -11.59 -4.46 12.00
N LEU A 49 -10.43 -3.83 12.14
CA LEU A 49 -9.33 -3.97 11.19
C LEU A 49 -8.34 -5.02 11.72
N ASP A 50 -8.03 -6.03 10.90
CA ASP A 50 -7.13 -7.12 11.26
C ASP A 50 -5.67 -6.80 10.97
N ALA A 51 -5.41 -6.12 9.83
CA ALA A 51 -4.07 -5.82 9.40
C ALA A 51 -3.95 -4.51 8.60
N ILE A 52 -2.75 -3.93 8.67
CA ILE A 52 -2.27 -2.86 7.82
C ILE A 52 -1.01 -3.38 7.13
N PHE A 53 -0.99 -3.41 5.80
CA PHE A 53 0.21 -3.68 5.01
C PHE A 53 0.76 -2.36 4.48
N ILE A 54 2.05 -2.11 4.69
CA ILE A 54 2.74 -0.91 4.21
C ILE A 54 3.65 -1.28 3.06
N SER A 55 3.49 -0.56 1.95
CA SER A 55 4.32 -0.74 0.76
C SER A 55 5.73 -0.23 0.96
N HIS A 56 5.89 0.98 1.51
CA HIS A 56 7.19 1.62 1.78
C HIS A 56 7.06 2.77 2.77
N GLU A 57 8.18 3.41 3.13
CA GLU A 57 8.30 4.38 4.22
C GLU A 57 7.79 5.80 3.92
N HIS A 58 7.48 6.17 2.67
CA HIS A 58 7.07 7.52 2.33
C HIS A 58 5.81 7.98 3.08
N THR A 59 5.75 9.27 3.39
CA THR A 59 4.72 9.82 4.29
C THR A 59 3.30 9.73 3.73
N ASP A 60 3.14 9.76 2.42
CA ASP A 60 1.85 9.59 1.74
C ASP A 60 1.35 8.12 1.75
N HIS A 61 2.14 7.20 2.33
CA HIS A 61 1.77 5.80 2.61
C HIS A 61 1.69 5.49 4.10
N THR A 62 2.38 6.26 4.97
CA THR A 62 2.63 5.89 6.37
C THR A 62 2.11 6.88 7.40
N LYS A 63 1.77 8.11 7.00
CA LYS A 63 1.49 9.26 7.88
C LYS A 63 0.50 8.97 9.01
N TYR A 64 -0.46 8.10 8.77
CA TYR A 64 -1.54 7.84 9.72
C TYR A 64 -1.52 6.43 10.31
N ILE A 65 -0.37 5.74 10.30
CA ILE A 65 -0.20 4.43 10.96
C ILE A 65 -0.66 4.51 12.42
N ILE A 66 -0.13 5.46 13.20
CA ILE A 66 -0.44 5.58 14.64
C ILE A 66 -1.92 5.81 14.91
N PRO A 67 -2.60 6.82 14.33
CA PRO A 67 -4.03 7.02 14.55
C PRO A 67 -4.91 5.82 14.18
N VAL A 68 -4.52 5.05 13.16
CA VAL A 68 -5.26 3.85 12.76
C VAL A 68 -5.00 2.71 13.74
N MET A 69 -3.74 2.44 14.10
CA MET A 69 -3.38 1.41 15.07
C MET A 69 -3.99 1.66 16.45
N ASP A 70 -4.04 2.91 16.92
CA ASP A 70 -4.62 3.30 18.22
C ASP A 70 -6.15 3.06 18.30
N LYS A 71 -6.82 3.08 17.15
CA LYS A 71 -8.28 2.91 17.06
C LYS A 71 -8.71 1.52 16.61
N THR A 72 -7.76 0.63 16.37
CA THR A 72 -8.01 -0.73 15.92
C THR A 72 -7.06 -1.70 16.60
N ASN A 73 -7.36 -3.00 16.50
CA ASN A 73 -6.44 -4.07 16.96
C ASN A 73 -5.53 -4.57 15.82
N ALA A 74 -5.45 -3.86 14.70
CA ALA A 74 -4.72 -4.28 13.52
C ALA A 74 -3.24 -4.54 13.82
N LYS A 75 -2.69 -5.60 13.21
CA LYS A 75 -1.25 -5.82 13.13
C LYS A 75 -0.69 -5.01 11.97
N LEU A 76 0.52 -4.50 12.13
CA LEU A 76 1.27 -3.79 11.10
C LEU A 76 2.22 -4.76 10.39
N PHE A 77 2.03 -4.93 9.09
CA PHE A 77 2.90 -5.70 8.21
C PHE A 77 3.74 -4.72 7.37
N ILE A 78 5.04 -4.70 7.59
CA ILE A 78 5.96 -3.76 6.97
C ILE A 78 7.33 -4.43 6.78
N ASN A 79 8.07 -4.07 5.73
CA ASN A 79 9.46 -4.52 5.60
C ASN A 79 10.35 -3.86 6.66
N GLN A 80 11.38 -4.60 7.14
CA GLN A 80 12.30 -4.11 8.17
C GLN A 80 12.98 -2.79 7.75
N LEU A 81 13.49 -2.69 6.53
CA LEU A 81 14.13 -1.46 6.06
C LEU A 81 13.14 -0.30 6.01
N SER A 82 11.95 -0.51 5.47
CA SER A 82 10.92 0.53 5.47
C SER A 82 10.54 0.97 6.88
N PHE A 83 10.49 0.04 7.84
CA PHE A 83 10.25 0.36 9.26
C PHE A 83 11.36 1.23 9.85
N ASP A 84 12.62 0.89 9.59
CA ASP A 84 13.79 1.62 10.10
C ASP A 84 13.87 3.05 9.55
N TYR A 85 13.37 3.27 8.33
CA TYR A 85 13.31 4.58 7.67
C TYR A 85 12.01 5.36 7.92
N LEU A 86 11.04 4.82 8.65
CA LEU A 86 9.92 5.62 9.13
C LEU A 86 10.41 6.85 9.90
N THR A 87 9.69 7.95 9.78
CA THR A 87 10.01 9.13 10.58
C THR A 87 10.01 8.77 12.07
N PRO A 88 10.96 9.29 12.89
CA PRO A 88 11.03 8.96 14.31
C PRO A 88 9.71 9.19 15.05
N ILE A 89 8.96 10.25 14.67
CA ILE A 89 7.65 10.57 15.25
C ILE A 89 6.64 9.44 15.10
N ILE A 90 6.73 8.66 14.00
CA ILE A 90 5.87 7.51 13.74
C ILE A 90 6.49 6.27 14.38
N ARG A 91 7.74 5.95 14.01
CA ARG A 91 8.43 4.72 14.41
C ARG A 91 8.45 4.52 15.92
N ASP A 92 8.83 5.54 16.68
CA ASP A 92 9.03 5.45 18.13
C ASP A 92 7.72 5.32 18.93
N LYS A 93 6.56 5.53 18.27
CA LYS A 93 5.23 5.34 18.86
C LYS A 93 4.57 4.01 18.51
N ILE A 94 5.16 3.24 17.59
CA ILE A 94 4.59 1.94 17.19
C ILE A 94 4.82 0.92 18.30
N ASP A 95 3.77 0.27 18.75
CA ASP A 95 3.88 -0.93 19.58
C ASP A 95 4.46 -2.09 18.76
N THR A 96 5.74 -2.37 18.95
CA THR A 96 6.48 -3.38 18.20
C THR A 96 5.94 -4.80 18.36
N ARG A 97 5.16 -5.07 19.42
CA ARG A 97 4.47 -6.37 19.62
C ARG A 97 3.39 -6.61 18.57
N ARG A 98 2.93 -5.54 17.90
CA ARG A 98 1.95 -5.59 16.84
C ARG A 98 2.57 -5.50 15.44
N VAL A 99 3.90 -5.48 15.33
CA VAL A 99 4.62 -5.43 14.06
C VAL A 99 4.96 -6.84 13.60
N CYS A 100 4.65 -7.12 12.35
CA CYS A 100 5.04 -8.32 11.62
C CYS A 100 5.96 -7.89 10.47
N PHE A 101 7.24 -8.20 10.58
CA PHE A 101 8.16 -7.92 9.49
C PHE A 101 7.92 -8.85 8.30
N ILE A 102 7.84 -8.26 7.11
CA ILE A 102 7.56 -8.99 5.87
C ILE A 102 8.71 -8.86 4.87
N ASP A 103 8.90 -9.93 4.11
CA ASP A 103 9.89 -10.02 3.03
C ASP A 103 9.20 -10.32 1.70
N LYS A 104 9.84 -9.91 0.61
CA LYS A 104 9.40 -10.22 -0.75
C LYS A 104 9.29 -11.73 -0.97
N GLU A 105 8.33 -12.12 -1.82
CA GLU A 105 8.09 -13.49 -2.30
C GLU A 105 7.71 -14.51 -1.21
N ARG A 106 7.53 -14.07 0.04
CA ARG A 106 6.96 -14.89 1.12
C ARG A 106 5.44 -14.78 1.17
N LYS A 107 4.78 -15.86 1.54
CA LYS A 107 3.33 -15.89 1.73
C LYS A 107 2.97 -15.56 3.16
N TYR A 108 2.07 -14.61 3.33
CA TYR A 108 1.50 -14.24 4.63
C TYR A 108 0.02 -14.57 4.61
N LEU A 109 -0.38 -15.49 5.47
CA LEU A 109 -1.78 -15.90 5.64
C LEU A 109 -2.40 -15.06 6.75
N LEU A 110 -3.51 -14.42 6.46
CA LEU A 110 -4.34 -13.70 7.41
C LEU A 110 -5.79 -14.16 7.23
N ASN A 111 -6.26 -15.02 8.14
CA ASN A 111 -7.57 -15.68 8.06
C ASN A 111 -7.80 -16.32 6.66
N ASP A 112 -8.59 -15.68 5.80
CA ASP A 112 -8.95 -16.12 4.46
C ASP A 112 -8.26 -15.35 3.32
N ILE A 113 -7.31 -14.48 3.64
CA ILE A 113 -6.49 -13.73 2.68
C ILE A 113 -5.05 -14.23 2.70
N VAL A 114 -4.48 -14.46 1.52
CA VAL A 114 -3.04 -14.69 1.34
C VAL A 114 -2.44 -13.47 0.67
N VAL A 115 -1.42 -12.87 1.29
CA VAL A 115 -0.67 -11.74 0.74
C VAL A 115 0.76 -12.18 0.42
N ILE A 116 1.23 -11.88 -0.78
CA ILE A 116 2.59 -12.13 -1.25
C ILE A 116 3.18 -10.80 -1.68
N PRO A 117 4.12 -10.22 -0.90
CA PRO A 117 4.83 -9.03 -1.31
C PRO A 117 5.74 -9.33 -2.51
N ILE A 118 5.79 -8.42 -3.47
CA ILE A 118 6.73 -8.45 -4.61
C ILE A 118 7.59 -7.19 -4.58
N GLU A 119 8.82 -7.30 -5.04
CA GLU A 119 9.73 -6.16 -5.13
C GLU A 119 9.37 -5.28 -6.31
N LEU A 120 9.34 -3.98 -6.08
CA LEU A 120 9.13 -2.97 -7.11
C LEU A 120 10.36 -2.06 -7.23
N SER A 121 10.44 -1.30 -8.33
CA SER A 121 11.50 -0.31 -8.55
C SER A 121 10.98 1.09 -8.28
N HIS A 122 11.57 1.78 -7.30
CA HIS A 122 11.23 3.15 -6.93
C HIS A 122 12.42 3.80 -6.20
N ASP A 123 12.33 5.10 -5.90
CA ASP A 123 13.32 5.85 -5.12
C ASP A 123 13.30 5.58 -3.60
N SER A 124 12.46 4.66 -3.12
CA SER A 124 12.44 4.19 -1.74
C SER A 124 13.47 3.09 -1.47
N LYS A 125 13.76 2.83 -0.19
CA LYS A 125 14.78 1.85 0.22
C LYS A 125 14.38 0.39 -0.06
N ASN A 126 13.08 0.09 0.00
CA ASN A 126 12.56 -1.24 -0.29
C ASN A 126 11.05 -1.16 -0.49
N ILE A 127 10.62 -0.85 -1.69
CA ILE A 127 9.20 -0.77 -2.01
C ILE A 127 8.64 -2.15 -2.36
N LEU A 128 7.46 -2.42 -1.83
CA LEU A 128 6.71 -3.65 -2.05
C LEU A 128 5.41 -3.35 -2.79
N GLY A 129 5.15 -4.10 -3.85
CA GLY A 129 3.80 -4.35 -4.32
C GLY A 129 3.21 -5.58 -3.63
N PHE A 130 1.92 -5.82 -3.81
CA PHE A 130 1.24 -6.93 -3.16
C PHE A 130 0.42 -7.75 -4.17
N LEU A 131 0.64 -9.06 -4.19
CA LEU A 131 -0.24 -10.01 -4.83
C LEU A 131 -1.12 -10.62 -3.74
N ILE A 132 -2.42 -10.55 -3.92
CA ILE A 132 -3.40 -10.94 -2.89
C ILE A 132 -4.31 -12.01 -3.50
N LYS A 133 -4.53 -13.08 -2.74
CA LYS A 133 -5.50 -14.11 -3.08
C LYS A 133 -6.57 -14.19 -2.00
N ALA A 134 -7.81 -13.98 -2.39
CA ALA A 134 -8.98 -14.02 -1.52
C ALA A 134 -10.22 -14.46 -2.32
N GLU A 135 -11.09 -15.29 -1.75
CA GLU A 135 -12.36 -15.74 -2.36
C GLU A 135 -12.23 -16.15 -3.84
N ASN A 136 -11.20 -16.93 -4.18
CA ASN A 136 -10.87 -17.35 -5.55
C ASN A 136 -10.57 -16.20 -6.53
N LYS A 137 -10.27 -15.01 -6.03
CA LYS A 137 -9.80 -13.88 -6.82
C LYS A 137 -8.33 -13.61 -6.55
N ASN A 138 -7.63 -13.18 -7.59
CA ASN A 138 -6.26 -12.68 -7.52
C ASN A 138 -6.30 -11.16 -7.73
N ILE A 139 -5.68 -10.42 -6.83
CA ILE A 139 -5.64 -8.95 -6.83
C ILE A 139 -4.17 -8.54 -6.80
N GLY A 140 -3.79 -7.59 -7.63
CA GLY A 140 -2.48 -6.97 -7.62
C GLY A 140 -2.58 -5.51 -7.17
N ILE A 141 -1.68 -5.10 -6.26
CA ILE A 141 -1.46 -3.69 -5.90
C ILE A 141 -0.02 -3.38 -6.25
N VAL A 142 0.18 -2.54 -7.24
CA VAL A 142 1.48 -2.14 -7.81
C VAL A 142 1.46 -0.63 -7.97
N THR A 143 1.73 0.06 -6.88
CA THR A 143 1.75 1.54 -6.82
C THR A 143 3.18 2.01 -6.60
N ASP A 144 3.46 3.25 -7.02
CA ASP A 144 4.76 3.91 -6.88
C ASP A 144 5.91 3.09 -7.47
N THR A 145 5.74 2.64 -8.71
CA THR A 145 6.79 1.91 -9.43
C THR A 145 7.17 2.62 -10.71
N GLY A 146 8.46 2.87 -10.90
CA GLY A 146 8.97 3.37 -12.17
C GLY A 146 8.93 2.29 -13.26
N ILE A 147 9.29 1.05 -12.90
CA ILE A 147 9.31 -0.09 -13.82
C ILE A 147 8.82 -1.34 -13.09
N VAL A 148 7.92 -2.06 -13.73
CA VAL A 148 7.55 -3.42 -13.29
C VAL A 148 8.51 -4.42 -13.91
N GLU A 149 9.20 -5.21 -13.10
CA GLU A 149 10.13 -6.22 -13.59
C GLU A 149 9.40 -7.30 -14.42
N LYS A 150 10.01 -7.69 -15.55
CA LYS A 150 9.44 -8.69 -16.49
C LYS A 150 9.07 -10.01 -15.82
N ARG A 151 9.81 -10.41 -14.77
CA ARG A 151 9.51 -11.66 -14.02
C ARG A 151 8.10 -11.68 -13.43
N TYR A 152 7.52 -10.52 -13.14
CA TYR A 152 6.16 -10.42 -12.58
C TYR A 152 5.06 -10.35 -13.63
N PHE A 153 5.36 -10.10 -14.92
CA PHE A 153 4.34 -9.92 -15.95
C PHE A 153 3.38 -11.10 -16.04
N SER A 154 3.92 -12.34 -16.03
CA SER A 154 3.08 -13.55 -16.10
C SER A 154 2.17 -13.74 -14.88
N LEU A 155 2.55 -13.17 -13.73
CA LEU A 155 1.74 -13.16 -12.52
C LEU A 155 0.67 -12.07 -12.59
N LEU A 156 1.06 -10.86 -12.98
CA LEU A 156 0.16 -9.70 -13.06
C LEU A 156 -0.93 -9.90 -14.12
N GLN A 157 -0.63 -10.57 -15.25
CA GLN A 157 -1.62 -10.93 -16.27
C GLN A 157 -2.70 -11.90 -15.76
N LYS A 158 -2.45 -12.62 -14.66
CA LYS A 158 -3.42 -13.54 -14.04
C LYS A 158 -4.27 -12.86 -12.95
N MET A 159 -4.08 -11.58 -12.71
CA MET A 159 -4.88 -10.84 -11.74
C MET A 159 -6.29 -10.59 -12.28
N HIS A 160 -7.30 -10.79 -11.44
CA HIS A 160 -8.67 -10.44 -11.73
C HIS A 160 -8.90 -8.93 -11.59
N ILE A 161 -8.12 -8.31 -10.68
CA ILE A 161 -8.11 -6.87 -10.42
C ILE A 161 -6.66 -6.46 -10.26
N LEU A 162 -6.24 -5.40 -10.94
CA LEU A 162 -4.90 -4.84 -10.84
C LEU A 162 -4.99 -3.33 -10.61
N PHE A 163 -4.47 -2.89 -9.47
CA PHE A 163 -4.20 -1.48 -9.19
C PHE A 163 -2.77 -1.21 -9.64
N LEU A 164 -2.64 -0.58 -10.78
CA LEU A 164 -1.35 -0.25 -11.39
C LEU A 164 -1.18 1.26 -11.42
N GLU A 165 -0.01 1.73 -11.04
CA GLU A 165 0.33 3.13 -11.16
C GLU A 165 0.32 3.60 -12.63
N SER A 166 -0.24 4.78 -12.84
CA SER A 166 -0.24 5.45 -14.14
C SER A 166 -0.22 6.97 -13.92
N ASN A 167 0.90 7.47 -13.40
CA ASN A 167 0.98 8.83 -12.83
C ASN A 167 1.19 9.93 -13.85
N HIS A 168 1.72 9.65 -15.05
CA HIS A 168 1.99 10.70 -16.04
C HIS A 168 2.01 10.17 -17.47
N ASP A 169 1.60 11.01 -18.38
CA ASP A 169 1.94 10.93 -19.78
C ASP A 169 3.29 11.62 -20.00
N VAL A 170 4.21 10.95 -20.72
CA VAL A 170 5.58 11.43 -20.93
C VAL A 170 5.58 12.79 -21.65
N ASN A 171 4.73 12.96 -22.67
CA ASN A 171 4.68 14.21 -23.44
C ASN A 171 4.10 15.34 -22.57
N MET A 172 3.01 15.08 -21.84
CA MET A 172 2.46 16.05 -20.89
C MET A 172 3.46 16.44 -19.79
N LEU A 173 4.27 15.50 -19.32
CA LEU A 173 5.32 15.78 -18.33
C LEU A 173 6.40 16.68 -18.95
N LEU A 174 6.89 16.34 -20.13
CA LEU A 174 7.92 17.13 -20.83
C LEU A 174 7.44 18.54 -21.15
N ASP A 175 6.19 18.72 -21.54
CA ASP A 175 5.59 20.02 -21.87
C ASP A 175 5.17 20.82 -20.62
N SER A 176 5.17 20.21 -19.44
CA SER A 176 4.77 20.89 -18.19
C SER A 176 5.78 21.96 -17.76
N ASN A 177 5.34 22.95 -16.98
CA ASN A 177 6.22 23.98 -16.37
C ASN A 177 7.03 23.47 -15.15
N ARG A 178 7.13 22.15 -14.93
CA ARG A 178 7.90 21.58 -13.81
C ARG A 178 9.41 21.76 -14.03
N PRO A 179 10.20 22.00 -12.95
CA PRO A 179 11.65 22.06 -13.04
C PRO A 179 12.22 20.77 -13.67
N TRP A 180 13.26 20.92 -14.51
CA TRP A 180 13.87 19.79 -15.23
C TRP A 180 14.34 18.67 -14.31
N ALA A 181 14.93 19.00 -13.16
CA ALA A 181 15.37 18.02 -12.16
C ALA A 181 14.20 17.14 -11.67
N LEU A 182 12.99 17.71 -11.52
CA LEU A 182 11.81 16.96 -11.14
C LEU A 182 11.30 16.08 -12.29
N LYS A 183 11.34 16.59 -13.55
CA LYS A 183 11.01 15.78 -14.73
C LYS A 183 11.94 14.59 -14.87
N GLN A 184 13.26 14.79 -14.70
CA GLN A 184 14.24 13.70 -14.74
C GLN A 184 13.97 12.64 -13.66
N ARG A 185 13.65 13.05 -12.42
CA ARG A 185 13.30 12.13 -11.34
C ARG A 185 12.06 11.29 -11.68
N ILE A 186 11.01 11.91 -12.25
CA ILE A 186 9.78 11.23 -12.64
C ILE A 186 10.02 10.25 -13.81
N LEU A 187 10.94 10.57 -14.72
CA LEU A 187 11.29 9.73 -15.88
C LEU A 187 12.33 8.66 -15.57
N SER A 188 12.98 8.75 -14.41
CA SER A 188 13.97 7.74 -14.00
C SER A 188 13.25 6.46 -13.56
N PRO A 189 13.84 5.28 -13.85
CA PRO A 189 13.32 4.00 -13.43
C PRO A 189 13.38 3.79 -11.91
#